data_41d1944340589042d382345e831ff372
#
_entry.id   41d1944340589042d382345e831ff372
#
_cell.length_a   1.000
_cell.length_b   1.000
_cell.length_c   1.000
_cell.angle_alpha   90.00
_cell.angle_beta   90.00
_cell.angle_gamma   90.00
#
_symmetry.space_group_name_H-M   'P 1'
#
loop_
_entity.id
_entity.type
_entity.pdbx_description
1 polymer ?
#
loop_
_entity_poly.entity_id
_entity_poly.type
_entity_poly.pdbx_seq_one_letter_code
_entity_poly.pdbx_strand_id
1 'polypeptide(L)'
;MDATAAIKAGGICKKAGQISSSAGKKYVCTKSVKKLIWKVASTTTTPKPVATPTPTPTPTPTPTPTPTPTKPSSLFSNSTITPLGELTNVSVCRTKDVSTRSSGNNGFPRPQGSFIGAVSPKILFIPLIFPDTPAFADADLLLIQDTLKEVQDFYRKTSYGLVNIEYQILEKSKWITMDRSAQSYGLTNPRPQQNNTEVLKEILAKADPSINFDLYDGVTIETVRFSGQGVGQAFLGQVFPTRNGSAKGVSLETAMAAGSFQTLAHELGHTLFGLEDLYVFLNDQRPSVPGGANPAGAWDMMSNSSREFFGWSKFLNGWITDQQIRCLSNQISTVHYLESLEIASEKPKLILINLEEGVTISLEVRQLNSSTSRGVLVYKIDSRINHGDGPITAQSSLLGEGKSLGIDGWRVTALEEGVEGMLIKVEKVG
;
A
#
# COMPACT_ATOMS: atom_id res chain seq x y z
N MET A 1 -21.84 -7.87 57.44
CA MET A 1 -20.73 -8.78 56.94
C MET A 1 -21.07 -9.10 55.50
N ASP A 2 -20.46 -8.35 54.53
CA ASP A 2 -20.73 -8.56 53.11
C ASP A 2 -19.97 -9.80 52.64
N ALA A 3 -20.69 -10.81 52.23
CA ALA A 3 -20.14 -12.01 51.63
C ALA A 3 -19.52 -11.67 50.26
N THR A 4 -18.20 -11.58 50.20
CA THR A 4 -17.47 -11.39 48.97
C THR A 4 -17.71 -12.60 48.06
N ALA A 5 -18.43 -12.43 46.99
CA ALA A 5 -18.71 -13.49 46.01
C ALA A 5 -17.41 -14.09 45.44
N ALA A 6 -17.28 -15.42 45.45
CA ALA A 6 -16.10 -16.15 45.01
C ALA A 6 -15.85 -15.86 43.51
N ILE A 7 -14.60 -15.51 43.19
CA ILE A 7 -14.16 -15.22 41.82
C ILE A 7 -14.10 -16.53 41.00
N LYS A 8 -14.79 -16.54 39.85
CA LYS A 8 -14.78 -17.66 38.92
C LYS A 8 -14.58 -17.21 37.48
N ALA A 9 -14.04 -18.07 36.64
CA ALA A 9 -13.89 -17.79 35.20
C ALA A 9 -15.22 -17.40 34.55
N GLY A 10 -15.22 -16.35 33.74
CA GLY A 10 -16.43 -15.78 33.13
C GLY A 10 -17.20 -14.79 34.01
N GLY A 11 -16.90 -14.69 35.32
CA GLY A 11 -17.50 -13.70 36.21
C GLY A 11 -17.09 -12.27 35.85
N ILE A 12 -17.96 -11.29 36.13
CA ILE A 12 -17.71 -9.86 35.84
C ILE A 12 -16.61 -9.33 36.77
N CYS A 13 -15.71 -8.52 36.22
CA CYS A 13 -14.69 -7.81 36.95
C CYS A 13 -14.73 -6.29 36.67
N LYS A 14 -14.06 -5.48 37.51
CA LYS A 14 -14.24 -4.02 37.46
C LYS A 14 -13.13 -3.27 36.71
N LYS A 15 -11.90 -3.82 36.63
CA LYS A 15 -10.76 -3.13 36.03
C LYS A 15 -9.94 -4.10 35.20
N ALA A 16 -9.73 -3.81 33.92
CA ALA A 16 -8.89 -4.60 33.03
C ALA A 16 -7.46 -4.70 33.58
N GLY A 17 -6.84 -5.88 33.46
CA GLY A 17 -5.50 -6.15 34.02
C GLY A 17 -5.49 -6.45 35.53
N GLN A 18 -6.60 -6.29 36.25
CA GLN A 18 -6.67 -6.65 37.68
C GLN A 18 -6.44 -8.15 37.84
N ILE A 19 -5.53 -8.52 38.78
CA ILE A 19 -5.23 -9.90 39.13
C ILE A 19 -5.88 -10.22 40.49
N SER A 20 -6.45 -11.40 40.60
CA SER A 20 -7.01 -11.89 41.87
C SER A 20 -6.90 -13.41 41.97
N SER A 21 -6.97 -13.95 43.18
CA SER A 21 -6.85 -15.39 43.46
C SER A 21 -8.12 -15.90 44.13
N SER A 22 -8.62 -17.04 43.69
CA SER A 22 -9.76 -17.72 44.32
C SER A 22 -9.60 -19.23 44.12
N ALA A 23 -9.84 -20.02 45.20
CA ALA A 23 -9.72 -21.47 45.19
C ALA A 23 -8.39 -21.97 44.58
N GLY A 24 -7.24 -21.36 45.00
CA GLY A 24 -5.91 -21.75 44.54
C GLY A 24 -5.55 -21.41 43.09
N LYS A 25 -6.43 -20.75 42.34
CA LYS A 25 -6.21 -20.31 40.97
C LYS A 25 -6.04 -18.80 40.87
N LYS A 26 -5.12 -18.32 40.02
CA LYS A 26 -5.01 -16.90 39.68
C LYS A 26 -5.91 -16.57 38.52
N TYR A 27 -6.56 -15.44 38.57
CA TYR A 27 -7.43 -14.91 37.54
C TYR A 27 -6.96 -13.52 37.14
N VAL A 28 -7.06 -13.20 35.84
CA VAL A 28 -6.83 -11.86 35.30
C VAL A 28 -8.11 -11.33 34.67
N CYS A 29 -8.42 -10.08 34.94
CA CYS A 29 -9.58 -9.40 34.37
C CYS A 29 -9.29 -8.95 32.94
N THR A 30 -10.01 -9.49 31.95
CA THR A 30 -9.79 -9.20 30.53
C THR A 30 -11.06 -8.66 29.87
N LYS A 31 -10.91 -7.82 28.85
CA LYS A 31 -12.02 -7.31 28.06
C LYS A 31 -12.55 -8.40 27.12
N SER A 32 -13.85 -8.65 27.16
CA SER A 32 -14.57 -9.48 26.19
C SER A 32 -15.63 -8.57 25.54
N VAL A 33 -15.93 -8.80 24.29
CA VAL A 33 -16.71 -7.94 23.34
C VAL A 33 -17.54 -6.79 23.93
N LYS A 34 -18.25 -6.99 25.04
CA LYS A 34 -19.08 -5.94 25.68
C LYS A 34 -18.90 -5.79 27.20
N LYS A 35 -17.99 -6.55 27.85
CA LYS A 35 -17.82 -6.52 29.31
C LYS A 35 -16.44 -7.01 29.78
N LEU A 36 -16.05 -6.69 31.01
CA LEU A 36 -14.85 -7.19 31.66
C LEU A 36 -15.17 -8.51 32.38
N ILE A 37 -14.36 -9.54 32.16
CA ILE A 37 -14.53 -10.87 32.73
C ILE A 37 -13.25 -11.46 33.30
N TRP A 38 -13.34 -12.29 34.32
CA TRP A 38 -12.23 -13.06 34.86
C TRP A 38 -11.85 -14.22 33.95
N LYS A 39 -10.58 -14.32 33.56
CA LYS A 39 -9.97 -15.51 32.89
C LYS A 39 -8.92 -16.10 33.80
N VAL A 40 -8.74 -17.42 33.77
CA VAL A 40 -7.65 -18.10 34.51
C VAL A 40 -6.33 -17.66 33.91
N ALA A 41 -5.40 -17.20 34.75
CA ALA A 41 -4.03 -16.85 34.31
C ALA A 41 -3.25 -18.15 34.06
N SER A 42 -2.73 -18.33 32.83
CA SER A 42 -1.84 -19.44 32.51
C SER A 42 -0.51 -19.23 33.23
N THR A 43 -0.10 -20.16 34.06
CA THR A 43 1.23 -20.18 34.64
C THR A 43 2.22 -20.72 33.62
N THR A 44 2.97 -19.85 32.97
CA THR A 44 4.19 -20.26 32.27
C THR A 44 5.25 -20.55 33.34
N THR A 45 5.50 -21.80 33.60
CA THR A 45 6.61 -22.22 34.45
C THR A 45 7.92 -22.05 33.67
N THR A 46 8.77 -21.15 34.14
CA THR A 46 10.17 -21.07 33.70
C THR A 46 10.90 -22.35 34.15
N PRO A 47 11.55 -23.11 33.27
CA PRO A 47 12.27 -24.32 33.70
C PRO A 47 13.55 -23.93 34.46
N LYS A 48 13.75 -24.59 35.58
CA LYS A 48 14.96 -24.58 36.40
C LYS A 48 16.09 -25.23 35.58
N PRO A 49 17.36 -24.76 35.63
CA PRO A 49 18.47 -25.38 34.93
C PRO A 49 18.69 -26.82 35.42
N VAL A 50 18.53 -27.77 34.50
CA VAL A 50 18.92 -29.18 34.74
C VAL A 50 20.33 -29.36 34.20
N ALA A 51 21.16 -30.09 34.98
CA ALA A 51 22.53 -30.44 34.61
C ALA A 51 22.57 -31.14 33.24
N THR A 52 23.55 -30.76 32.43
CA THR A 52 23.80 -31.28 31.08
C THR A 52 24.18 -32.77 31.16
N PRO A 53 23.39 -33.68 30.57
CA PRO A 53 23.85 -35.04 30.35
C PRO A 53 24.83 -35.11 29.17
N THR A 54 25.85 -35.94 29.30
CA THR A 54 26.80 -36.30 28.27
C THR A 54 26.09 -36.76 27.00
N PRO A 55 26.47 -36.28 25.79
CA PRO A 55 25.74 -36.63 24.59
C PRO A 55 25.90 -38.13 24.24
N THR A 56 24.80 -38.83 24.23
CA THR A 56 24.68 -40.14 23.59
C THR A 56 24.79 -39.95 22.07
N PRO A 57 25.51 -40.78 21.32
CA PRO A 57 25.61 -40.62 19.87
C PRO A 57 24.24 -40.68 19.24
N THR A 58 23.89 -39.60 18.56
CA THR A 58 22.65 -39.48 17.77
C THR A 58 22.68 -40.50 16.61
N PRO A 59 21.65 -41.35 16.45
CA PRO A 59 21.58 -42.20 15.27
C PRO A 59 21.56 -41.34 14.00
N THR A 60 22.39 -41.67 13.04
CA THR A 60 22.44 -41.06 11.73
C THR A 60 21.04 -41.10 11.12
N PRO A 61 20.44 -39.96 10.73
CA PRO A 61 19.12 -40.00 10.12
C PRO A 61 19.16 -40.82 8.85
N THR A 62 18.30 -41.83 8.77
CA THR A 62 18.01 -42.55 7.51
C THR A 62 17.57 -41.51 6.50
N PRO A 63 18.14 -41.46 5.29
CA PRO A 63 17.74 -40.50 4.28
C PRO A 63 16.26 -40.66 4.02
N THR A 64 15.49 -39.60 4.35
CA THR A 64 14.10 -39.46 3.93
C THR A 64 14.06 -39.55 2.40
N PRO A 65 13.24 -40.43 1.80
CA PRO A 65 13.18 -40.48 0.34
C PRO A 65 12.84 -39.08 -0.17
N THR A 66 13.74 -38.53 -1.01
CA THR A 66 13.48 -37.29 -1.74
C THR A 66 12.16 -37.45 -2.48
N PRO A 67 11.17 -36.58 -2.24
CA PRO A 67 9.93 -36.67 -2.99
C PRO A 67 10.29 -36.59 -4.47
N THR A 68 9.97 -37.63 -5.22
CA THR A 68 10.04 -37.63 -6.67
C THR A 68 9.28 -36.40 -7.14
N PRO A 69 9.86 -35.49 -7.97
CA PRO A 69 9.14 -34.33 -8.44
C PRO A 69 7.91 -34.84 -9.18
N THR A 70 6.76 -34.73 -8.52
CA THR A 70 5.46 -34.94 -9.16
C THR A 70 5.38 -33.89 -10.26
N LYS A 71 5.46 -34.32 -11.52
CA LYS A 71 5.19 -33.46 -12.67
C LYS A 71 3.94 -32.67 -12.34
N PRO A 72 3.96 -31.32 -12.40
CA PRO A 72 2.75 -30.57 -12.18
C PRO A 72 1.71 -31.11 -13.14
N SER A 73 0.63 -31.66 -12.61
CA SER A 73 -0.56 -31.96 -13.38
C SER A 73 -0.88 -30.68 -14.13
N SER A 74 -1.00 -30.73 -15.46
CA SER A 74 -1.36 -29.57 -16.27
C SER A 74 -2.67 -29.03 -15.71
N LEU A 75 -2.59 -27.93 -14.97
CA LEU A 75 -3.74 -27.34 -14.26
C LEU A 75 -4.84 -26.86 -15.21
N PHE A 76 -4.58 -26.91 -16.53
CA PHE A 76 -5.46 -26.39 -17.55
C PHE A 76 -5.66 -27.43 -18.65
N SER A 77 -6.88 -27.85 -18.81
CA SER A 77 -7.24 -29.08 -19.51
C SER A 77 -7.20 -29.00 -21.01
N ASN A 78 -6.92 -28.02 -21.76
CA ASN A 78 -6.84 -28.12 -23.25
C ASN A 78 -6.31 -26.86 -23.98
N SER A 79 -5.80 -25.84 -23.29
CA SER A 79 -5.30 -24.63 -23.94
C SER A 79 -3.78 -24.56 -23.89
N THR A 80 -3.16 -24.42 -25.05
CA THR A 80 -1.71 -24.20 -25.11
C THR A 80 -1.38 -22.76 -24.78
N ILE A 81 -0.59 -22.54 -23.73
CA ILE A 81 -0.07 -21.20 -23.37
C ILE A 81 0.86 -20.72 -24.49
N THR A 82 0.67 -19.50 -24.97
CA THR A 82 1.48 -18.87 -25.98
C THR A 82 2.91 -18.69 -25.47
N PRO A 83 3.94 -19.20 -26.20
CA PRO A 83 5.34 -19.05 -25.82
C PRO A 83 5.78 -17.60 -25.75
N LEU A 84 6.68 -17.27 -24.82
CA LEU A 84 7.19 -15.91 -24.64
C LEU A 84 7.84 -15.34 -25.93
N GLY A 85 8.50 -16.20 -26.71
CA GLY A 85 9.16 -15.80 -27.97
C GLY A 85 8.18 -15.39 -29.09
N GLU A 86 6.89 -15.67 -28.95
CA GLU A 86 5.84 -15.25 -29.90
C GLU A 86 5.20 -13.92 -29.52
N LEU A 87 5.58 -13.35 -28.39
CA LEU A 87 5.05 -12.10 -27.87
C LEU A 87 5.88 -10.90 -28.33
N THR A 88 5.29 -9.73 -28.23
CA THR A 88 6.00 -8.47 -28.45
C THR A 88 7.04 -8.25 -27.34
N ASN A 89 8.18 -7.62 -27.70
CA ASN A 89 9.17 -7.26 -26.70
C ASN A 89 8.58 -6.31 -25.66
N VAL A 90 8.87 -6.54 -24.39
CA VAL A 90 8.32 -5.77 -23.27
C VAL A 90 8.61 -4.28 -23.37
N SER A 91 9.72 -3.89 -23.99
CA SER A 91 10.05 -2.47 -24.24
C SER A 91 8.95 -1.69 -24.99
N VAL A 92 8.18 -2.36 -25.86
CA VAL A 92 7.05 -1.76 -26.58
C VAL A 92 5.89 -1.44 -25.64
N CYS A 93 5.72 -2.25 -24.59
CA CYS A 93 4.68 -2.06 -23.56
C CYS A 93 5.09 -1.13 -22.42
N ARG A 94 6.30 -0.56 -22.47
CA ARG A 94 6.71 0.53 -21.58
C ARG A 94 6.11 1.84 -22.07
N THR A 95 4.80 1.98 -21.90
CA THR A 95 4.03 3.15 -22.32
C THR A 95 4.67 4.43 -21.81
N LYS A 96 4.94 5.37 -22.72
CA LYS A 96 5.47 6.67 -22.37
C LYS A 96 4.43 7.50 -21.65
N ASP A 97 4.86 8.30 -20.69
CA ASP A 97 4.05 9.40 -20.18
C ASP A 97 4.14 10.56 -21.18
N VAL A 98 3.04 10.93 -21.75
CA VAL A 98 2.91 12.03 -22.73
C VAL A 98 1.99 13.15 -22.22
N SER A 99 1.66 13.11 -20.91
CA SER A 99 0.90 14.19 -20.28
C SER A 99 1.65 15.53 -20.31
N THR A 100 0.91 16.61 -20.25
CA THR A 100 1.47 17.98 -20.24
C THR A 100 1.63 18.55 -18.84
N ARG A 101 1.14 17.88 -17.81
CA ARG A 101 1.26 18.27 -16.40
C ARG A 101 2.15 17.29 -15.65
N SER A 102 3.13 17.82 -14.96
CA SER A 102 4.24 17.09 -14.37
C SER A 102 4.18 17.03 -12.83
N SER A 103 3.02 16.76 -12.23
CA SER A 103 2.96 16.56 -10.77
C SER A 103 3.08 15.12 -10.33
N GLY A 104 3.05 14.18 -11.27
CA GLY A 104 3.24 12.76 -11.11
C GLY A 104 3.55 12.16 -12.47
N ASN A 105 3.70 10.85 -12.54
CA ASN A 105 3.99 10.19 -13.80
C ASN A 105 3.30 8.83 -13.85
N ASN A 106 2.55 8.60 -14.91
CA ASN A 106 1.81 7.36 -15.15
C ASN A 106 2.40 6.52 -16.28
N GLY A 107 3.69 6.69 -16.59
CA GLY A 107 4.37 5.98 -17.66
C GLY A 107 5.89 5.93 -17.49
N PHE A 108 6.58 5.76 -18.60
CA PHE A 108 8.03 5.71 -18.67
C PHE A 108 8.60 6.89 -19.49
N PRO A 109 9.87 7.32 -19.25
CA PRO A 109 10.71 6.90 -18.11
C PRO A 109 10.16 7.42 -16.77
N ARG A 110 10.57 6.79 -15.67
CA ARG A 110 10.16 7.26 -14.34
C ARG A 110 10.78 8.62 -14.02
N PRO A 111 10.09 9.46 -13.23
CA PRO A 111 10.63 10.75 -12.79
C PRO A 111 11.99 10.60 -12.10
N GLN A 112 12.86 11.57 -12.31
CA GLN A 112 14.15 11.60 -11.63
C GLN A 112 13.94 11.68 -10.11
N GLY A 113 14.65 10.85 -9.35
CA GLY A 113 14.55 10.78 -7.90
C GLY A 113 13.50 9.80 -7.38
N SER A 114 12.65 9.22 -8.25
CA SER A 114 11.76 8.13 -7.84
C SER A 114 12.55 6.87 -7.50
N PHE A 115 12.19 6.23 -6.41
CA PHE A 115 12.75 4.92 -6.06
C PHE A 115 12.22 3.82 -7.00
N ILE A 116 13.10 2.90 -7.40
CA ILE A 116 12.76 1.78 -8.28
C ILE A 116 13.40 0.50 -7.74
N GLY A 117 12.61 -0.58 -7.71
CA GLY A 117 13.08 -1.91 -7.29
C GLY A 117 13.24 -2.05 -5.78
N ALA A 118 14.31 -2.72 -5.36
CA ALA A 118 14.61 -2.98 -3.96
C ALA A 118 15.21 -1.75 -3.27
N VAL A 119 14.51 -1.21 -2.27
CA VAL A 119 14.91 0.04 -1.58
C VAL A 119 14.56 0.00 -0.09
N SER A 120 15.33 0.74 0.71
CA SER A 120 15.08 0.93 2.15
C SER A 120 15.12 2.41 2.49
N PRO A 121 14.10 3.19 2.08
CA PRO A 121 14.09 4.62 2.31
C PRO A 121 13.91 4.95 3.79
N LYS A 122 14.63 5.99 4.25
CA LYS A 122 14.54 6.54 5.61
C LYS A 122 13.66 7.76 5.62
N ILE A 123 12.60 7.72 6.42
CA ILE A 123 11.61 8.78 6.53
C ILE A 123 11.67 9.42 7.91
N LEU A 124 11.86 10.73 7.95
CA LEU A 124 11.70 11.49 9.18
C LEU A 124 10.23 11.86 9.37
N PHE A 125 9.64 11.40 10.48
CA PHE A 125 8.29 11.80 10.88
C PHE A 125 8.37 12.94 11.88
N ILE A 126 7.74 14.08 11.55
CA ILE A 126 7.78 15.32 12.34
C ILE A 126 6.38 15.64 12.85
N PRO A 127 6.13 15.50 14.16
CA PRO A 127 4.92 16.05 14.77
C PRO A 127 4.91 17.57 14.71
N LEU A 128 3.80 18.14 14.21
CA LEU A 128 3.57 19.57 14.05
C LEU A 128 2.45 20.04 14.98
N ILE A 129 2.68 21.14 15.70
CA ILE A 129 1.75 21.70 16.68
C ILE A 129 1.36 23.11 16.26
N PHE A 130 0.06 23.40 16.29
CA PHE A 130 -0.47 24.74 16.14
C PHE A 130 -1.18 25.18 17.43
N PRO A 131 -1.32 26.51 17.70
CA PRO A 131 -2.01 26.98 18.90
C PRO A 131 -3.47 26.56 19.01
N ASP A 132 -4.12 26.26 17.89
CA ASP A 132 -5.51 25.82 17.78
C ASP A 132 -5.68 24.28 17.63
N THR A 133 -4.58 23.54 17.71
CA THR A 133 -4.64 22.07 17.75
C THR A 133 -4.55 21.54 19.17
N PRO A 134 -5.18 20.39 19.48
CA PRO A 134 -4.95 19.69 20.73
C PRO A 134 -3.46 19.35 20.92
N ALA A 135 -3.00 19.32 22.15
CA ALA A 135 -1.68 18.78 22.47
C ALA A 135 -1.62 17.27 22.15
N PHE A 136 -0.46 16.82 21.70
CA PHE A 136 -0.20 15.39 21.55
C PHE A 136 -0.26 14.67 22.90
N ALA A 137 -1.13 13.68 23.01
CA ALA A 137 -1.17 12.75 24.12
C ALA A 137 -0.30 11.52 23.83
N ASP A 138 0.09 10.77 24.87
CA ASP A 138 0.82 9.51 24.70
C ASP A 138 0.05 8.49 23.84
N ALA A 139 -1.29 8.51 23.92
CA ALA A 139 -2.13 7.66 23.08
C ALA A 139 -2.05 8.01 21.59
N ASP A 140 -1.87 9.28 21.24
CA ASP A 140 -1.71 9.71 19.84
C ASP A 140 -0.37 9.21 19.29
N LEU A 141 0.70 9.26 20.09
CA LEU A 141 2.00 8.73 19.67
C LEU A 141 1.99 7.22 19.44
N LEU A 142 1.29 6.45 20.28
CA LEU A 142 1.12 5.02 20.07
C LEU A 142 0.35 4.74 18.78
N LEU A 143 -0.71 5.50 18.53
CA LEU A 143 -1.49 5.36 17.31
C LEU A 143 -0.66 5.71 16.05
N ILE A 144 0.18 6.75 16.11
CA ILE A 144 1.12 7.08 15.04
C ILE A 144 2.08 5.91 14.81
N GLN A 145 2.70 5.36 15.85
CA GLN A 145 3.61 4.22 15.73
C GLN A 145 2.94 3.01 15.08
N ASP A 146 1.71 2.68 15.49
CA ASP A 146 0.93 1.58 14.93
C ASP A 146 0.63 1.83 13.44
N THR A 147 0.27 3.07 13.08
CA THR A 147 0.00 3.46 11.69
C THR A 147 1.26 3.42 10.82
N LEU A 148 2.38 3.96 11.29
CA LEU A 148 3.65 3.89 10.57
C LEU A 148 4.07 2.44 10.33
N LYS A 149 3.85 1.57 11.32
CA LYS A 149 4.08 0.14 11.16
C LYS A 149 3.13 -0.48 10.11
N GLU A 150 1.86 -0.12 10.10
CA GLU A 150 0.91 -0.59 9.09
C GLU A 150 1.32 -0.16 7.68
N VAL A 151 1.83 1.06 7.50
CA VAL A 151 2.38 1.55 6.23
C VAL A 151 3.63 0.76 5.80
N GLN A 152 4.55 0.49 6.73
CA GLN A 152 5.73 -0.35 6.45
C GLN A 152 5.32 -1.75 6.00
N ASP A 153 4.39 -2.38 6.71
CA ASP A 153 3.91 -3.73 6.39
C ASP A 153 3.17 -3.76 5.05
N PHE A 154 2.41 -2.71 4.73
CA PHE A 154 1.74 -2.54 3.45
C PHE A 154 2.75 -2.47 2.29
N TYR A 155 3.74 -1.57 2.35
CA TYR A 155 4.74 -1.44 1.30
C TYR A 155 5.60 -2.69 1.14
N ARG A 156 5.98 -3.33 2.24
CA ARG A 156 6.70 -4.60 2.20
C ARG A 156 5.88 -5.69 1.51
N LYS A 157 4.59 -5.81 1.86
CA LYS A 157 3.70 -6.80 1.27
C LYS A 157 3.47 -6.54 -0.21
N THR A 158 3.04 -5.33 -0.58
CA THR A 158 2.64 -5.01 -1.93
C THR A 158 3.81 -4.94 -2.92
N SER A 159 5.01 -4.68 -2.45
CA SER A 159 6.25 -4.73 -3.23
C SER A 159 6.93 -6.11 -3.26
N TYR A 160 6.28 -7.14 -2.75
CA TYR A 160 6.87 -8.50 -2.65
C TYR A 160 8.15 -8.55 -1.81
N GLY A 161 8.27 -7.70 -0.79
CA GLY A 161 9.44 -7.60 0.09
C GLY A 161 10.55 -6.69 -0.41
N LEU A 162 10.40 -6.07 -1.57
CA LEU A 162 11.43 -5.18 -2.15
C LEU A 162 11.55 -3.84 -1.44
N VAL A 163 10.46 -3.33 -0.85
CA VAL A 163 10.46 -2.04 -0.17
C VAL A 163 10.42 -2.23 1.34
N ASN A 164 11.42 -1.67 2.04
CA ASN A 164 11.54 -1.70 3.49
C ASN A 164 11.71 -0.27 4.01
N ILE A 165 10.60 0.41 4.31
CA ILE A 165 10.62 1.78 4.83
C ILE A 165 11.11 1.78 6.27
N GLU A 166 12.02 2.70 6.60
CA GLU A 166 12.47 2.96 7.96
C GLU A 166 11.94 4.33 8.42
N TYR A 167 11.17 4.37 9.51
CA TYR A 167 10.72 5.62 10.11
C TYR A 167 11.57 6.00 11.32
N GLN A 168 11.91 7.29 11.39
CA GLN A 168 12.40 7.92 12.60
C GLN A 168 11.41 8.99 13.04
N ILE A 169 10.77 8.81 14.19
CA ILE A 169 9.91 9.85 14.79
C ILE A 169 10.81 10.84 15.50
N LEU A 170 10.62 12.13 15.22
CA LEU A 170 11.39 13.20 15.83
C LEU A 170 11.16 13.23 17.34
N GLU A 171 12.24 13.43 18.11
CA GLU A 171 12.18 13.57 19.57
C GLU A 171 11.27 14.73 19.99
N LYS A 172 10.50 14.54 21.05
CA LYS A 172 9.50 15.53 21.54
C LYS A 172 10.09 16.93 21.77
N SER A 173 11.33 17.01 22.23
CA SER A 173 12.05 18.29 22.43
C SER A 173 12.33 19.09 21.16
N LYS A 174 12.21 18.45 19.99
CA LYS A 174 12.47 19.02 18.67
C LYS A 174 11.21 19.13 17.80
N TRP A 175 10.04 18.83 18.33
CA TRP A 175 8.78 18.98 17.60
C TRP A 175 8.58 20.43 17.18
N ILE A 176 7.99 20.60 16.01
CA ILE A 176 7.81 21.94 15.46
C ILE A 176 6.51 22.52 16.02
N THR A 177 6.62 23.71 16.61
CA THR A 177 5.47 24.48 17.09
C THR A 177 5.35 25.77 16.29
N MET A 178 4.18 26.00 15.69
CA MET A 178 3.87 27.19 14.91
C MET A 178 3.35 28.31 15.81
N ASP A 179 3.61 29.57 15.42
CA ASP A 179 3.17 30.73 16.21
C ASP A 179 1.73 31.14 15.89
N ARG A 180 1.27 30.84 14.67
CA ARG A 180 -0.06 31.16 14.19
C ARG A 180 -0.95 29.90 14.16
N SER A 181 -2.26 30.08 14.20
CA SER A 181 -3.23 28.98 14.13
C SER A 181 -3.22 28.31 12.75
N ALA A 182 -3.53 27.02 12.71
CA ALA A 182 -3.70 26.29 11.47
C ALA A 182 -4.80 26.91 10.60
N GLN A 183 -5.85 27.44 11.21
CA GLN A 183 -6.90 28.17 10.52
C GLN A 183 -6.34 29.38 9.78
N SER A 184 -5.39 30.13 10.36
CA SER A 184 -4.78 31.31 9.72
C SER A 184 -3.91 30.97 8.51
N TYR A 185 -3.43 29.73 8.44
CA TYR A 185 -2.73 29.19 7.28
C TYR A 185 -3.68 28.60 6.22
N GLY A 186 -4.99 28.56 6.49
CA GLY A 186 -5.98 27.93 5.60
C GLY A 186 -5.98 26.41 5.62
N LEU A 187 -5.29 25.77 6.57
CA LEU A 187 -5.15 24.32 6.64
C LEU A 187 -6.39 23.60 7.18
N THR A 188 -7.32 24.32 7.84
CA THR A 188 -8.57 23.77 8.41
C THR A 188 -9.72 23.74 7.42
N ASN A 189 -9.58 24.37 6.27
CA ASN A 189 -10.57 24.36 5.20
C ASN A 189 -9.86 24.13 3.87
N PRO A 190 -9.41 22.91 3.61
CA PRO A 190 -8.62 22.59 2.45
C PRO A 190 -9.41 22.81 1.16
N ARG A 191 -8.87 23.61 0.28
CA ARG A 191 -9.30 23.67 -1.09
C ARG A 191 -8.44 22.70 -1.91
N PRO A 192 -9.02 21.95 -2.86
CA PRO A 192 -8.28 20.91 -3.62
C PRO A 192 -7.07 21.41 -4.41
N GLN A 193 -6.77 22.69 -4.41
CA GLN A 193 -5.67 23.30 -5.17
C GLN A 193 -4.89 24.33 -4.35
N GLN A 194 -4.97 24.28 -3.02
CA GLN A 194 -4.20 25.19 -2.18
C GLN A 194 -2.71 24.80 -2.23
N ASN A 195 -1.86 25.69 -2.73
CA ASN A 195 -0.43 25.49 -2.67
C ASN A 195 0.11 25.87 -1.28
N ASN A 196 0.39 24.86 -0.47
CA ASN A 196 0.92 25.04 0.89
C ASN A 196 2.45 25.18 0.95
N THR A 197 3.11 25.46 -0.19
CA THR A 197 4.59 25.55 -0.28
C THR A 197 5.15 26.60 0.69
N GLU A 198 4.52 27.77 0.80
CA GLU A 198 5.01 28.82 1.70
C GLU A 198 4.82 28.45 3.18
N VAL A 199 3.71 27.79 3.49
CA VAL A 199 3.46 27.25 4.84
C VAL A 199 4.53 26.20 5.18
N LEU A 200 4.83 25.30 4.25
CA LEU A 200 5.87 24.29 4.45
C LEU A 200 7.26 24.90 4.64
N LYS A 201 7.61 25.93 3.88
CA LYS A 201 8.87 26.67 4.08
C LYS A 201 8.95 27.27 5.48
N GLU A 202 7.87 27.89 5.98
CA GLU A 202 7.81 28.44 7.32
C GLU A 202 7.94 27.33 8.39
N ILE A 203 7.29 26.19 8.20
CA ILE A 203 7.42 25.03 9.09
C ILE A 203 8.87 24.57 9.16
N LEU A 204 9.49 24.33 8.01
CA LEU A 204 10.86 23.80 7.94
C LEU A 204 11.90 24.82 8.45
N ALA A 205 11.64 26.12 8.31
CA ALA A 205 12.49 27.16 8.88
C ALA A 205 12.54 27.17 10.42
N LYS A 206 11.52 26.59 11.07
CA LYS A 206 11.45 26.42 12.54
C LYS A 206 12.12 25.14 13.03
N ALA A 207 12.50 24.23 12.13
CA ALA A 207 13.14 22.99 12.52
C ALA A 207 14.44 23.24 13.31
N ASP A 208 14.68 22.39 14.31
CA ASP A 208 15.89 22.46 15.14
C ASP A 208 17.14 22.29 14.24
N PRO A 209 18.16 23.16 14.37
CA PRO A 209 19.37 23.09 13.55
C PRO A 209 20.21 21.82 13.75
N SER A 210 19.95 21.05 14.80
CA SER A 210 20.60 19.74 14.98
C SER A 210 20.03 18.63 14.10
N ILE A 211 18.88 18.85 13.45
CA ILE A 211 18.29 17.89 12.52
C ILE A 211 19.02 18.03 11.18
N ASN A 212 19.78 16.98 10.81
CA ASN A 212 20.38 16.92 9.46
C ASN A 212 19.39 16.23 8.51
N PHE A 213 18.72 17.00 7.67
CA PHE A 213 17.71 16.52 6.73
C PHE A 213 18.30 15.70 5.58
N ASP A 214 19.59 15.85 5.26
CA ASP A 214 20.24 15.06 4.20
C ASP A 214 20.36 13.56 4.54
N LEU A 215 20.13 13.19 5.81
CA LEU A 215 20.13 11.79 6.25
C LEU A 215 18.85 11.04 5.90
N TYR A 216 17.82 11.75 5.40
CA TYR A 216 16.50 11.16 5.12
C TYR A 216 16.15 11.27 3.65
N ASP A 217 15.45 10.24 3.18
CA ASP A 217 14.94 10.15 1.81
C ASP A 217 13.57 10.81 1.66
N GLY A 218 12.86 10.98 2.77
CA GLY A 218 11.58 11.65 2.81
C GLY A 218 11.31 12.26 4.19
N VAL A 219 10.36 13.18 4.24
CA VAL A 219 9.89 13.85 5.45
C VAL A 219 8.38 13.87 5.47
N THR A 220 7.78 13.24 6.46
CA THR A 220 6.34 13.32 6.73
C THR A 220 6.11 14.29 7.90
N ILE A 221 5.30 15.30 7.68
CA ILE A 221 4.93 16.29 8.69
C ILE A 221 3.45 16.13 8.98
N GLU A 222 3.09 15.83 10.22
CA GLU A 222 1.68 15.57 10.59
C GLU A 222 1.27 16.34 11.83
N THR A 223 0.02 16.82 11.81
CA THR A 223 -0.59 17.48 12.98
C THR A 223 -1.60 16.56 13.64
N VAL A 224 -1.77 16.71 14.97
CA VAL A 224 -2.90 16.13 15.68
C VAL A 224 -4.19 16.87 15.34
N ARG A 225 -5.19 16.13 15.03
CA ARG A 225 -6.60 16.46 14.83
C ARG A 225 -7.00 17.94 14.80
N PHE A 226 -7.43 18.37 13.62
CA PHE A 226 -8.39 19.47 13.51
C PHE A 226 -9.84 18.96 13.59
N SER A 227 -10.75 19.79 14.06
CA SER A 227 -12.17 19.63 13.79
C SER A 227 -12.43 20.07 12.36
N GLY A 228 -12.36 19.18 11.39
CA GLY A 228 -12.57 19.49 9.98
C GLY A 228 -12.04 18.42 9.02
N GLN A 229 -12.15 18.65 7.72
CA GLN A 229 -11.57 17.77 6.71
C GLN A 229 -10.06 18.03 6.60
N GLY A 230 -9.27 16.96 6.71
CA GLY A 230 -7.82 17.04 6.57
C GLY A 230 -7.34 17.11 5.12
N VAL A 231 -6.09 17.48 4.95
CA VAL A 231 -5.35 17.46 3.69
C VAL A 231 -4.14 16.59 3.85
N GLY A 232 -3.99 15.58 2.97
CA GLY A 232 -2.69 15.07 2.61
C GLY A 232 -2.18 15.86 1.40
N GLN A 233 -0.93 16.25 1.40
CA GLN A 233 -0.29 16.89 0.27
C GLN A 233 1.16 16.45 0.13
N ALA A 234 1.48 15.81 -0.98
CA ALA A 234 2.85 15.55 -1.40
C ALA A 234 3.44 16.74 -2.17
N PHE A 235 4.72 17.02 -1.95
CA PHE A 235 5.47 18.05 -2.66
C PHE A 235 6.46 17.38 -3.61
N LEU A 236 5.92 16.80 -4.69
CA LEU A 236 6.69 16.01 -5.64
C LEU A 236 7.82 16.78 -6.28
N GLY A 237 9.01 16.19 -6.29
CA GLY A 237 10.20 16.73 -6.93
C GLY A 237 10.73 18.04 -6.33
N GLN A 238 10.08 18.55 -5.29
CA GLN A 238 10.54 19.76 -4.60
C GLN A 238 11.58 19.44 -3.53
N VAL A 239 12.56 20.30 -3.42
CA VAL A 239 13.60 20.25 -2.40
C VAL A 239 13.56 21.56 -1.62
N PHE A 240 13.48 21.47 -0.31
CA PHE A 240 13.34 22.62 0.58
C PHE A 240 14.62 22.80 1.40
N PRO A 241 15.31 23.94 1.27
CA PRO A 241 16.44 24.23 2.12
C PRO A 241 15.99 24.38 3.57
N THR A 242 16.78 23.84 4.50
CA THR A 242 16.58 23.93 5.94
C THR A 242 17.79 24.57 6.60
N ARG A 243 17.78 24.68 7.93
CA ARG A 243 18.96 25.16 8.68
C ARG A 243 20.14 24.19 8.61
N ASN A 244 19.89 22.91 8.33
CA ASN A 244 20.91 21.89 8.22
C ASN A 244 20.49 20.84 7.19
N GLY A 245 21.01 20.98 5.98
CA GLY A 245 20.66 20.13 4.83
C GLY A 245 19.39 20.56 4.12
N SER A 246 18.79 19.64 3.37
CA SER A 246 17.62 19.88 2.54
C SER A 246 16.57 18.80 2.73
N ALA A 247 15.33 19.19 2.99
CA ALA A 247 14.19 18.28 3.03
C ALA A 247 13.73 17.95 1.61
N LYS A 248 13.60 16.69 1.30
CA LYS A 248 13.09 16.12 0.03
C LYS A 248 12.02 15.09 0.30
N GLY A 249 11.23 14.72 -0.71
CA GLY A 249 10.15 13.73 -0.54
C GLY A 249 9.20 14.13 0.58
N VAL A 250 8.79 15.41 0.61
CA VAL A 250 8.03 15.97 1.73
C VAL A 250 6.54 15.75 1.53
N SER A 251 5.85 15.25 2.56
CA SER A 251 4.39 15.28 2.70
C SER A 251 3.98 16.10 3.92
N LEU A 252 2.88 16.84 3.79
CA LEU A 252 2.24 17.59 4.87
C LEU A 252 0.83 17.04 5.06
N GLU A 253 0.57 16.51 6.24
CA GLU A 253 -0.71 15.93 6.59
C GLU A 253 -1.34 16.72 7.72
N THR A 254 -2.48 17.34 7.40
CA THR A 254 -3.18 18.20 8.33
C THR A 254 -4.59 17.69 8.58
N ALA A 255 -5.06 17.82 9.82
CA ALA A 255 -6.41 17.47 10.22
C ALA A 255 -6.82 16.00 10.02
N MET A 256 -5.86 15.12 9.89
CA MET A 256 -6.14 13.72 9.94
C MET A 256 -6.37 13.28 11.39
N ALA A 257 -7.28 12.36 11.61
CA ALA A 257 -7.22 11.59 12.84
C ALA A 257 -5.85 10.94 12.86
N ALA A 258 -5.06 11.19 13.91
CA ALA A 258 -3.78 10.52 14.09
C ALA A 258 -3.96 9.05 13.69
N GLY A 259 -3.19 8.56 12.74
CA GLY A 259 -3.27 7.19 12.29
C GLY A 259 -4.05 6.93 11.01
N SER A 260 -4.12 7.83 10.06
CA SER A 260 -4.66 7.49 8.74
C SER A 260 -3.61 6.76 7.90
N PHE A 261 -3.61 5.45 7.99
CA PHE A 261 -2.81 4.58 7.12
C PHE A 261 -2.93 4.92 5.63
N GLN A 262 -4.16 5.15 5.15
CA GLN A 262 -4.41 5.34 3.71
C GLN A 262 -3.75 6.59 3.17
N THR A 263 -3.87 7.72 3.88
CA THR A 263 -3.25 8.97 3.43
C THR A 263 -1.74 8.88 3.49
N LEU A 264 -1.15 8.39 4.58
CA LEU A 264 0.29 8.20 4.68
C LEU A 264 0.84 7.32 3.56
N ALA A 265 0.19 6.17 3.30
CA ALA A 265 0.61 5.27 2.23
C ALA A 265 0.44 5.91 0.84
N HIS A 266 -0.60 6.68 0.62
CA HIS A 266 -0.86 7.41 -0.62
C HIS A 266 0.21 8.49 -0.87
N GLU A 267 0.44 9.38 0.10
CA GLU A 267 1.42 10.47 -0.05
C GLU A 267 2.85 9.95 -0.26
N LEU A 268 3.20 8.79 0.33
CA LEU A 268 4.47 8.13 0.03
C LEU A 268 4.54 7.57 -1.39
N GLY A 269 3.40 7.16 -1.96
CA GLY A 269 3.29 6.78 -3.37
C GLY A 269 3.76 7.91 -4.28
N HIS A 270 3.37 9.14 -3.95
CA HIS A 270 3.86 10.33 -4.64
C HIS A 270 5.33 10.59 -4.35
N THR A 271 5.67 10.80 -3.08
CA THR A 271 6.96 11.38 -2.67
C THR A 271 8.14 10.45 -2.90
N LEU A 272 7.96 9.14 -2.73
CA LEU A 272 9.04 8.17 -2.93
C LEU A 272 9.04 7.59 -4.35
N PHE A 273 7.88 7.28 -4.89
CA PHE A 273 7.76 6.50 -6.12
C PHE A 273 7.31 7.33 -7.33
N GLY A 274 6.99 8.62 -7.14
CA GLY A 274 6.59 9.50 -8.24
C GLY A 274 5.33 9.04 -8.94
N LEU A 275 4.44 8.33 -8.24
CA LEU A 275 3.13 7.93 -8.75
C LEU A 275 2.20 9.14 -8.76
N GLU A 276 1.17 9.07 -9.59
CA GLU A 276 0.21 10.16 -9.75
C GLU A 276 -1.16 9.78 -9.15
N ASP A 277 -1.98 10.79 -8.84
CA ASP A 277 -3.37 10.58 -8.45
C ASP A 277 -4.17 9.96 -9.59
N LEU A 278 -4.90 8.87 -9.30
CA LEU A 278 -5.71 8.16 -10.28
C LEU A 278 -7.20 8.52 -10.21
N TYR A 279 -7.58 9.43 -9.31
CA TYR A 279 -8.92 9.98 -9.21
C TYR A 279 -9.04 11.34 -9.92
N VAL A 280 -10.26 11.84 -10.06
CA VAL A 280 -10.53 13.13 -10.69
C VAL A 280 -10.64 14.20 -9.62
N PHE A 281 -9.86 15.27 -9.74
CA PHE A 281 -10.02 16.45 -8.91
C PHE A 281 -11.34 17.13 -9.25
N LEU A 282 -12.30 17.06 -8.35
CA LEU A 282 -13.58 17.72 -8.51
C LEU A 282 -13.41 19.23 -8.48
N ASN A 283 -13.53 19.87 -9.62
CA ASN A 283 -13.77 21.30 -9.70
C ASN A 283 -14.96 21.54 -10.65
N ASP A 284 -15.72 22.60 -10.41
CA ASP A 284 -16.97 22.92 -11.09
C ASP A 284 -16.83 23.17 -12.61
N GLN A 285 -15.64 23.07 -13.17
CA GLN A 285 -15.33 23.38 -14.57
C GLN A 285 -14.93 22.16 -15.41
N ARG A 286 -14.90 20.94 -14.83
CA ARG A 286 -14.47 19.74 -15.56
C ARG A 286 -15.64 18.99 -16.17
N PRO A 287 -15.50 18.48 -17.42
CA PRO A 287 -16.49 17.58 -17.98
C PRO A 287 -16.61 16.30 -17.15
N SER A 288 -17.76 15.67 -17.18
CA SER A 288 -17.95 14.36 -16.55
C SER A 288 -17.01 13.34 -17.18
N VAL A 289 -16.18 12.72 -16.37
CA VAL A 289 -15.27 11.64 -16.80
C VAL A 289 -16.03 10.31 -16.75
N PRO A 290 -15.85 9.42 -17.74
CA PRO A 290 -16.34 8.05 -17.61
C PRO A 290 -15.86 7.41 -16.31
N GLY A 291 -16.76 6.83 -15.52
CA GLY A 291 -16.43 6.29 -14.19
C GLY A 291 -16.60 7.29 -13.04
N GLY A 292 -17.02 8.54 -13.30
CA GLY A 292 -17.24 9.55 -12.26
C GLY A 292 -15.96 10.09 -11.66
N ALA A 293 -15.99 10.43 -10.37
CA ALA A 293 -14.84 11.00 -9.66
C ALA A 293 -13.69 10.01 -9.42
N ASN A 294 -13.93 8.72 -9.60
CA ASN A 294 -12.91 7.67 -9.38
C ASN A 294 -12.92 6.61 -10.48
N PRO A 295 -12.43 6.94 -11.69
CA PRO A 295 -12.44 6.02 -12.83
C PRO A 295 -11.55 4.79 -12.62
N ALA A 296 -10.52 4.88 -11.79
CA ALA A 296 -9.67 3.75 -11.39
C ALA A 296 -10.36 2.81 -10.37
N GLY A 297 -11.50 3.20 -9.81
CA GLY A 297 -12.17 2.44 -8.76
C GLY A 297 -11.33 2.34 -7.48
N ALA A 298 -11.61 1.31 -6.68
CA ALA A 298 -10.86 1.03 -5.44
C ALA A 298 -9.77 -0.05 -5.66
N TRP A 299 -9.06 -0.01 -6.79
CA TRP A 299 -8.09 -1.04 -7.16
C TRP A 299 -6.64 -0.65 -6.90
N ASP A 300 -6.35 0.64 -6.71
CA ASP A 300 -5.00 1.15 -6.49
C ASP A 300 -4.96 2.12 -5.30
N MET A 301 -3.85 2.13 -4.57
CA MET A 301 -3.61 3.05 -3.43
C MET A 301 -3.66 4.51 -3.89
N MET A 302 -3.24 4.80 -5.12
CA MET A 302 -3.26 6.15 -5.70
C MET A 302 -4.64 6.57 -6.20
N SER A 303 -5.66 5.70 -6.06
CA SER A 303 -7.07 6.04 -6.30
C SER A 303 -7.78 6.38 -4.98
N ASN A 304 -8.83 5.66 -4.62
CA ASN A 304 -9.56 5.95 -3.39
C ASN A 304 -9.81 4.66 -2.60
N SER A 305 -9.19 4.59 -1.42
CA SER A 305 -9.44 3.53 -0.42
C SER A 305 -8.96 2.11 -0.75
N SER A 306 -7.99 1.93 -1.65
CA SER A 306 -7.41 0.63 -1.89
C SER A 306 -6.34 0.26 -0.85
N ARG A 307 -6.16 -1.05 -0.65
CA ARG A 307 -5.03 -1.63 0.10
C ARG A 307 -4.10 -2.43 -0.81
N GLU A 308 -4.02 -2.05 -2.07
CA GLU A 308 -3.12 -2.64 -3.07
C GLU A 308 -2.81 -1.59 -4.15
N PHE A 309 -1.81 -1.84 -4.96
CA PHE A 309 -1.53 -1.10 -6.18
C PHE A 309 -1.99 -1.89 -7.42
N PHE A 310 -2.25 -1.19 -8.54
CA PHE A 310 -2.32 -1.86 -9.84
C PHE A 310 -1.00 -2.58 -10.15
N GLY A 311 -1.07 -3.65 -10.90
CA GLY A 311 0.11 -4.27 -11.48
C GLY A 311 0.90 -3.29 -12.35
N TRP A 312 0.24 -2.35 -13.00
CA TRP A 312 0.88 -1.25 -13.72
C TRP A 312 1.73 -0.37 -12.80
N SER A 313 1.20 0.08 -11.66
CA SER A 313 1.94 0.86 -10.66
C SER A 313 3.13 0.08 -10.10
N LYS A 314 2.96 -1.24 -9.88
CA LYS A 314 4.05 -2.12 -9.46
C LYS A 314 5.13 -2.27 -10.56
N PHE A 315 4.73 -2.33 -11.83
CA PHE A 315 5.66 -2.38 -12.95
C PHE A 315 6.43 -1.06 -13.11
N LEU A 316 5.75 0.08 -12.97
CA LEU A 316 6.40 1.40 -12.95
C LEU A 316 7.48 1.49 -11.86
N ASN A 317 7.21 0.94 -10.69
CA ASN A 317 8.12 0.97 -9.54
C ASN A 317 9.18 -0.15 -9.58
N GLY A 318 9.18 -1.01 -10.62
CA GLY A 318 10.13 -2.12 -10.73
C GLY A 318 9.91 -3.25 -9.70
N TRP A 319 8.70 -3.35 -9.14
CA TRP A 319 8.32 -4.47 -8.27
C TRP A 319 7.83 -5.67 -9.06
N ILE A 320 7.41 -5.46 -10.30
CA ILE A 320 7.17 -6.49 -11.32
C ILE A 320 8.25 -6.34 -12.39
N THR A 321 8.89 -7.45 -12.72
CA THR A 321 10.00 -7.52 -13.68
C THR A 321 9.50 -7.78 -15.11
N ASP A 322 10.35 -7.57 -16.11
CA ASP A 322 10.01 -7.82 -17.52
C ASP A 322 9.61 -9.28 -17.78
N GLN A 323 10.18 -10.26 -17.03
CA GLN A 323 9.84 -11.67 -17.15
C GLN A 323 8.38 -11.97 -16.74
N GLN A 324 7.81 -11.13 -15.89
CA GLN A 324 6.45 -11.27 -15.39
C GLN A 324 5.41 -10.58 -16.28
N ILE A 325 5.84 -9.90 -17.35
CA ILE A 325 4.99 -9.21 -18.32
C ILE A 325 4.75 -10.07 -19.56
N ARG A 326 3.53 -10.00 -20.07
CA ARG A 326 3.11 -10.52 -21.37
C ARG A 326 2.69 -9.35 -22.23
N CYS A 327 3.59 -8.92 -23.13
CA CYS A 327 3.38 -7.75 -23.98
C CYS A 327 2.76 -8.14 -25.33
N LEU A 328 1.69 -7.48 -25.71
CA LEU A 328 0.95 -7.70 -26.95
C LEU A 328 0.85 -6.38 -27.75
N SER A 329 0.87 -6.48 -29.08
CA SER A 329 0.60 -5.34 -29.97
C SER A 329 -0.09 -5.78 -31.28
N ASN A 330 0.44 -6.82 -31.93
CA ASN A 330 0.02 -7.28 -33.25
C ASN A 330 -0.46 -8.74 -33.27
N GLN A 331 -0.45 -9.42 -32.15
CA GLN A 331 -0.90 -10.80 -32.03
C GLN A 331 -2.43 -10.89 -32.28
N ILE A 332 -2.85 -11.88 -33.07
CA ILE A 332 -4.27 -12.08 -33.40
C ILE A 332 -5.00 -12.78 -32.25
N SER A 333 -4.38 -13.81 -31.69
CA SER A 333 -4.93 -14.59 -30.59
C SER A 333 -3.80 -15.19 -29.76
N THR A 334 -3.89 -15.03 -28.43
CA THR A 334 -2.90 -15.56 -27.48
C THR A 334 -3.60 -16.10 -26.23
N VAL A 335 -2.94 -17.04 -25.56
CA VAL A 335 -3.41 -17.63 -24.29
C VAL A 335 -2.30 -17.48 -23.25
N HIS A 336 -2.65 -17.01 -22.08
CA HIS A 336 -1.71 -16.73 -20.98
C HIS A 336 -2.22 -17.25 -19.66
N TYR A 337 -1.34 -17.74 -18.82
CA TYR A 337 -1.58 -17.86 -17.40
C TYR A 337 -1.06 -16.62 -16.69
N LEU A 338 -1.91 -15.99 -15.89
CA LEU A 338 -1.52 -14.98 -14.90
C LEU A 338 -1.78 -15.50 -13.49
N GLU A 339 -0.79 -15.38 -12.65
CA GLU A 339 -0.98 -15.58 -11.21
C GLU A 339 -1.55 -14.32 -10.57
N SER A 340 -2.32 -14.51 -9.47
CA SER A 340 -2.89 -13.39 -8.71
C SER A 340 -1.81 -12.38 -8.29
N LEU A 341 -2.14 -11.11 -8.43
CA LEU A 341 -1.21 -10.01 -8.16
C LEU A 341 -0.73 -10.00 -6.71
N GLU A 342 -1.55 -10.47 -5.79
CA GLU A 342 -1.27 -10.49 -4.36
C GLU A 342 -0.24 -11.56 -3.94
N ILE A 343 0.10 -12.51 -4.83
CA ILE A 343 1.04 -13.60 -4.54
C ILE A 343 2.45 -13.17 -4.93
N ALA A 344 3.40 -13.29 -4.00
CA ALA A 344 4.83 -13.06 -4.29
C ALA A 344 5.42 -14.26 -5.03
N SER A 345 5.81 -14.10 -6.30
CA SER A 345 6.45 -15.13 -7.13
C SER A 345 7.04 -14.53 -8.39
N GLU A 346 7.78 -15.35 -9.16
CA GLU A 346 8.34 -14.98 -10.47
C GLU A 346 7.40 -15.31 -11.65
N LYS A 347 6.18 -15.80 -11.38
CA LYS A 347 5.23 -16.13 -12.44
C LYS A 347 4.66 -14.87 -13.11
N PRO A 348 4.08 -14.99 -14.32
CA PRO A 348 3.45 -13.86 -15.00
C PRO A 348 2.38 -13.17 -14.17
N LYS A 349 2.39 -11.85 -14.15
CA LYS A 349 1.49 -10.99 -13.38
C LYS A 349 0.61 -10.09 -14.23
N LEU A 350 1.13 -9.64 -15.38
CA LEU A 350 0.43 -8.70 -16.25
C LEU A 350 0.42 -9.15 -17.70
N ILE A 351 -0.69 -8.90 -18.37
CA ILE A 351 -0.74 -8.76 -19.81
C ILE A 351 -0.90 -7.27 -20.11
N LEU A 352 -0.04 -6.74 -20.98
CA LEU A 352 -0.10 -5.38 -21.46
C LEU A 352 -0.34 -5.40 -22.96
N ILE A 353 -1.37 -4.69 -23.43
CA ILE A 353 -1.70 -4.56 -24.84
C ILE A 353 -1.40 -3.13 -25.24
N ASN A 354 -0.31 -2.93 -25.97
CA ASN A 354 0.05 -1.61 -26.49
C ASN A 354 -0.89 -1.25 -27.65
N LEU A 355 -1.64 -0.18 -27.53
CA LEU A 355 -2.56 0.31 -28.56
C LEU A 355 -1.91 1.36 -29.45
N GLU A 356 -1.41 2.41 -28.83
CA GLU A 356 -0.75 3.56 -29.46
C GLU A 356 0.14 4.28 -28.42
N GLU A 357 0.87 5.31 -28.83
CA GLU A 357 1.71 6.07 -27.91
C GLU A 357 0.86 6.67 -26.77
N GLY A 358 1.27 6.38 -25.55
CA GLY A 358 0.59 6.81 -24.33
C GLY A 358 -0.63 5.97 -23.94
N VAL A 359 -1.05 4.97 -24.71
CA VAL A 359 -2.27 4.19 -24.45
C VAL A 359 -2.01 2.69 -24.40
N THR A 360 -2.39 2.08 -23.32
CA THR A 360 -2.22 0.63 -23.07
C THR A 360 -3.42 0.06 -22.32
N ILE A 361 -3.86 -1.13 -22.70
CA ILE A 361 -4.79 -1.94 -21.90
C ILE A 361 -3.93 -2.84 -21.00
N SER A 362 -4.29 -2.94 -19.73
CA SER A 362 -3.65 -3.83 -18.77
C SER A 362 -4.65 -4.83 -18.22
N LEU A 363 -4.17 -6.07 -18.05
CA LEU A 363 -4.92 -7.15 -17.41
C LEU A 363 -4.09 -7.75 -16.29
N GLU A 364 -4.72 -7.99 -15.16
CA GLU A 364 -4.14 -8.65 -14.00
C GLU A 364 -5.18 -9.54 -13.32
N VAL A 365 -4.73 -10.54 -12.59
CA VAL A 365 -5.62 -11.38 -11.79
C VAL A 365 -5.66 -10.85 -10.37
N ARG A 366 -6.87 -10.60 -9.87
CA ARG A 366 -7.11 -10.13 -8.50
C ARG A 366 -7.90 -11.15 -7.71
N GLN A 367 -7.56 -11.28 -6.44
CA GLN A 367 -8.34 -12.04 -5.48
C GLN A 367 -9.27 -11.09 -4.71
N LEU A 368 -10.56 -11.38 -4.71
CA LEU A 368 -11.51 -10.62 -3.91
C LEU A 368 -11.35 -10.97 -2.42
N ASN A 369 -11.33 -9.94 -1.56
CA ASN A 369 -11.22 -10.00 -0.10
C ASN A 369 -11.76 -11.30 0.51
N SER A 370 -10.91 -12.06 1.22
CA SER A 370 -11.26 -13.31 1.91
C SER A 370 -12.03 -14.37 1.10
N SER A 371 -12.34 -14.11 -0.15
CA SER A 371 -12.93 -15.05 -1.10
C SER A 371 -11.85 -15.95 -1.69
N THR A 372 -12.18 -17.21 -1.96
CA THR A 372 -11.35 -18.09 -2.78
C THR A 372 -11.46 -17.74 -4.26
N SER A 373 -12.45 -16.93 -4.66
CA SER A 373 -12.73 -16.54 -6.04
C SER A 373 -11.76 -15.50 -6.55
N ARG A 374 -11.30 -15.68 -7.77
CA ARG A 374 -10.43 -14.77 -8.52
C ARG A 374 -11.13 -14.25 -9.75
N GLY A 375 -10.60 -13.19 -10.30
CA GLY A 375 -11.07 -12.70 -11.57
C GLY A 375 -10.05 -11.80 -12.25
N VAL A 376 -10.23 -11.60 -13.53
CA VAL A 376 -9.38 -10.71 -14.33
C VAL A 376 -9.89 -9.28 -14.20
N LEU A 377 -9.04 -8.41 -13.68
CA LEU A 377 -9.24 -6.97 -13.73
C LEU A 377 -8.70 -6.46 -15.07
N VAL A 378 -9.54 -5.71 -15.79
CA VAL A 378 -9.18 -5.08 -17.06
C VAL A 378 -9.27 -3.58 -16.88
N TYR A 379 -8.23 -2.85 -17.27
CA TYR A 379 -8.20 -1.40 -17.21
C TYR A 379 -7.40 -0.80 -18.35
N LYS A 380 -7.73 0.42 -18.69
CA LYS A 380 -7.06 1.23 -19.71
C LYS A 380 -6.22 2.30 -19.04
N ILE A 381 -4.99 2.41 -19.47
CA ILE A 381 -4.03 3.44 -19.10
C ILE A 381 -3.98 4.40 -20.29
N ASP A 382 -4.25 5.68 -20.05
CA ASP A 382 -4.12 6.75 -21.05
C ASP A 382 -3.29 7.90 -20.47
N SER A 383 -1.99 7.83 -20.66
CA SER A 383 -1.04 8.82 -20.15
C SER A 383 -1.10 10.17 -20.86
N ARG A 384 -1.99 10.36 -21.86
CA ARG A 384 -2.31 11.66 -22.47
C ARG A 384 -3.24 12.47 -21.58
N ILE A 385 -3.93 11.79 -20.67
CA ILE A 385 -4.82 12.41 -19.68
C ILE A 385 -3.94 12.93 -18.54
N ASN A 386 -4.13 14.20 -18.20
CA ASN A 386 -3.31 14.87 -17.20
C ASN A 386 -3.62 14.41 -15.77
N HIS A 387 -2.66 14.64 -14.88
CA HIS A 387 -2.82 14.52 -13.44
C HIS A 387 -4.13 15.15 -12.94
N GLY A 388 -4.84 14.40 -12.10
CA GLY A 388 -6.14 14.81 -11.57
C GLY A 388 -7.30 14.79 -12.56
N ASP A 389 -7.13 14.19 -13.74
CA ASP A 389 -8.16 14.03 -14.76
C ASP A 389 -8.52 12.54 -14.98
N GLY A 390 -7.98 11.63 -14.17
CA GLY A 390 -8.30 10.19 -14.20
C GLY A 390 -7.63 9.43 -15.35
N PRO A 391 -6.27 9.28 -15.34
CA PRO A 391 -5.52 8.67 -16.45
C PRO A 391 -5.70 7.16 -16.56
N ILE A 392 -6.28 6.52 -15.56
CA ILE A 392 -6.61 5.09 -15.59
C ILE A 392 -8.11 4.89 -15.43
N THR A 393 -8.71 4.12 -16.34
CA THR A 393 -10.12 3.71 -16.25
C THR A 393 -10.19 2.19 -16.09
N ALA A 394 -10.70 1.73 -14.96
CA ALA A 394 -10.84 0.30 -14.66
C ALA A 394 -12.30 -0.16 -14.82
N GLN A 395 -12.48 -1.44 -15.15
CA GLN A 395 -13.77 -2.07 -15.08
C GLN A 395 -14.25 -2.15 -13.63
N SER A 396 -15.56 -2.01 -13.43
CA SER A 396 -16.16 -2.02 -12.09
C SER A 396 -16.16 -3.40 -11.43
N SER A 397 -16.02 -4.47 -12.20
CA SER A 397 -16.06 -5.85 -11.74
C SER A 397 -15.02 -6.72 -12.40
N LEU A 398 -14.57 -7.75 -11.68
CA LEU A 398 -13.66 -8.76 -12.21
C LEU A 398 -14.36 -9.68 -13.20
N LEU A 399 -13.65 -10.09 -14.25
CA LEU A 399 -14.12 -11.17 -15.14
C LEU A 399 -13.83 -12.51 -14.47
N GLY A 400 -14.90 -13.22 -14.08
CA GLY A 400 -14.84 -14.59 -13.62
C GLY A 400 -14.71 -15.58 -14.78
N GLU A 401 -14.46 -16.86 -14.45
CA GLU A 401 -14.36 -17.96 -15.41
C GLU A 401 -15.51 -17.99 -16.41
N GLY A 402 -15.18 -18.22 -17.67
CA GLY A 402 -16.12 -18.27 -18.80
C GLY A 402 -16.66 -16.90 -19.26
N LYS A 403 -16.25 -15.79 -18.63
CA LYS A 403 -16.71 -14.45 -19.01
C LYS A 403 -15.74 -13.77 -19.96
N SER A 404 -16.27 -12.91 -20.82
CA SER A 404 -15.51 -12.13 -21.78
C SER A 404 -15.87 -10.66 -21.73
N LEU A 405 -14.89 -9.81 -22.09
CA LEU A 405 -15.04 -8.36 -22.27
C LEU A 405 -14.43 -7.93 -23.60
N GLY A 406 -15.16 -7.08 -24.34
CA GLY A 406 -14.63 -6.35 -25.49
C GLY A 406 -14.11 -4.99 -25.05
N ILE A 407 -12.91 -4.60 -25.48
CA ILE A 407 -12.31 -3.29 -25.20
C ILE A 407 -11.37 -2.88 -26.34
N ASP A 408 -11.58 -1.70 -26.92
CA ASP A 408 -10.72 -1.08 -27.94
C ASP A 408 -10.23 -2.05 -29.03
N GLY A 409 -11.15 -2.84 -29.62
CA GLY A 409 -10.83 -3.80 -30.68
C GLY A 409 -10.18 -5.10 -30.21
N TRP A 410 -10.18 -5.36 -28.91
CA TRP A 410 -9.71 -6.61 -28.32
C TRP A 410 -10.83 -7.29 -27.54
N ARG A 411 -10.76 -8.62 -27.46
CA ARG A 411 -11.61 -9.44 -26.61
C ARG A 411 -10.73 -10.15 -25.60
N VAL A 412 -11.07 -9.98 -24.33
CA VAL A 412 -10.45 -10.66 -23.19
C VAL A 412 -11.43 -11.71 -22.68
N THR A 413 -11.00 -12.97 -22.58
CA THR A 413 -11.81 -14.07 -22.04
C THR A 413 -11.07 -14.72 -20.89
N ALA A 414 -11.68 -14.75 -19.70
CA ALA A 414 -11.23 -15.56 -18.57
C ALA A 414 -11.63 -17.01 -18.83
N LEU A 415 -10.69 -17.87 -19.23
CA LEU A 415 -10.97 -19.23 -19.66
C LEU A 415 -11.23 -20.16 -18.49
N GLU A 416 -10.31 -20.18 -17.52
CA GLU A 416 -10.33 -21.15 -16.43
C GLU A 416 -9.69 -20.54 -15.17
N GLU A 417 -10.31 -20.75 -14.02
CA GLU A 417 -9.78 -20.36 -12.72
C GLU A 417 -8.92 -21.49 -12.14
N GLY A 418 -7.64 -21.18 -11.85
CA GLY A 418 -6.72 -22.07 -11.15
C GLY A 418 -6.57 -21.72 -9.68
N VAL A 419 -5.78 -22.51 -8.95
CA VAL A 419 -5.57 -22.35 -7.50
C VAL A 419 -4.91 -20.99 -7.16
N GLU A 420 -4.02 -20.48 -8.00
CA GLU A 420 -3.25 -19.25 -7.71
C GLU A 420 -3.41 -18.17 -8.77
N GLY A 421 -4.19 -18.41 -9.83
CA GLY A 421 -4.31 -17.47 -10.95
C GLY A 421 -5.37 -17.91 -11.94
N MET A 422 -5.32 -17.34 -13.14
CA MET A 422 -6.30 -17.62 -14.21
C MET A 422 -5.64 -17.82 -15.55
N LEU A 423 -6.24 -18.69 -16.36
CA LEU A 423 -5.94 -18.82 -17.78
C LEU A 423 -6.78 -17.80 -18.57
N ILE A 424 -6.14 -17.00 -19.38
CA ILE A 424 -6.75 -15.86 -20.07
C ILE A 424 -6.47 -15.95 -21.55
N LYS A 425 -7.50 -15.81 -22.37
CA LYS A 425 -7.37 -15.65 -23.83
C LYS A 425 -7.54 -14.17 -24.21
N VAL A 426 -6.67 -13.71 -25.09
CA VAL A 426 -6.72 -12.35 -25.65
C VAL A 426 -6.77 -12.47 -27.16
N GLU A 427 -7.75 -11.82 -27.78
CA GLU A 427 -8.02 -11.89 -29.22
C GLU A 427 -8.23 -10.47 -29.78
N LYS A 428 -7.55 -10.18 -30.91
CA LYS A 428 -7.85 -8.98 -31.67
C LYS A 428 -9.14 -9.23 -32.46
N VAL A 429 -10.14 -8.40 -32.23
CA VAL A 429 -11.42 -8.44 -32.95
C VAL A 429 -11.47 -7.19 -33.80
N GLY A 430 -11.54 -7.38 -35.11
CA GLY A 430 -11.42 -6.33 -36.14
C GLY A 430 -12.27 -5.11 -35.98
#